data_5590f8aa23deaa68672ba140d2448562
#
_entry.id   5590f8aa23deaa68672ba140d2448562
#
_cell.length_a   1.000
_cell.length_b   1.000
_cell.length_c   1.000
_cell.angle_alpha   90.00
_cell.angle_beta   90.00
_cell.angle_gamma   90.00
#
_symmetry.space_group_name_H-M   'P 1'
#
loop_
_entity.id
_entity.type
_entity.pdbx_description
1 polymer ?
#
loop_
_entity_poly.entity_id
_entity_poly.type
_entity_poly.pdbx_seq_one_letter_code
_entity_poly.pdbx_strand_id
1 'polypeptide(L)'
;GTFRRYHNMEGDTELLKAAYEAAGELMKSEYGYSLFQGSKPGKAYYELFIQADYNSNPEIILSKEYDPTVGKGNNLSRQIAVGESPIGLSRDAVEDYLCATTGKPISMCGCEGHSHHTTLIAELKNRDPRLLQTVPTPEAGEYTYYLEGKRPDIGKYTSGSVSTSTGYGVIKYYNPSEY
;
A
#
# COMPACT_ATOMS: atom_id res chain seq x y z
N GLY A 1 13.78 -10.90 14.55
CA GLY A 1 14.32 -11.93 13.67
C GLY A 1 15.11 -11.33 12.50
N THR A 2 14.43 -10.69 11.57
CA THR A 2 15.05 -10.13 10.34
C THR A 2 16.18 -9.14 10.64
N PHE A 3 15.99 -8.20 11.56
CA PHE A 3 17.02 -7.25 11.95
C PHE A 3 18.27 -7.98 12.49
N ARG A 4 18.09 -8.93 13.40
CA ARG A 4 19.18 -9.70 13.99
C ARG A 4 19.95 -10.52 12.93
N ARG A 5 19.22 -11.13 12.00
CA ARG A 5 19.83 -11.88 10.89
C ARG A 5 20.67 -10.97 9.99
N TYR A 6 20.16 -9.81 9.64
CA TYR A 6 20.90 -8.84 8.83
C TYR A 6 22.21 -8.41 9.49
N HIS A 7 22.20 -8.26 10.83
CA HIS A 7 23.37 -7.87 11.60
C HIS A 7 24.18 -9.05 12.19
N ASN A 8 23.91 -10.29 11.74
CA ASN A 8 24.55 -11.51 12.26
C ASN A 8 24.49 -11.63 13.81
N MET A 9 23.38 -11.23 14.39
CA MET A 9 23.18 -11.31 15.85
C MET A 9 22.63 -12.68 16.25
N GLU A 10 22.99 -13.17 17.42
CA GLU A 10 22.43 -14.41 17.97
C GLU A 10 20.91 -14.35 18.17
N GLY A 11 20.24 -15.50 18.12
CA GLY A 11 18.81 -15.66 18.36
C GLY A 11 17.90 -15.23 17.19
N ASP A 12 18.44 -14.96 16.00
CA ASP A 12 17.66 -14.61 14.82
C ASP A 12 16.74 -15.74 14.37
N THR A 13 17.26 -16.97 14.35
CA THR A 13 16.52 -18.17 13.94
C THR A 13 15.37 -18.48 14.88
N GLU A 14 15.60 -18.36 16.20
CA GLU A 14 14.56 -18.61 17.20
C GLU A 14 13.42 -17.60 17.11
N LEU A 15 13.73 -16.31 16.92
CA LEU A 15 12.72 -15.27 16.74
C LEU A 15 11.93 -15.44 15.43
N LEU A 16 12.60 -15.83 14.34
CA LEU A 16 11.92 -16.12 13.08
C LEU A 16 11.03 -17.36 13.18
N LYS A 17 11.49 -18.39 13.87
CA LYS A 17 10.69 -19.58 14.14
C LYS A 17 9.46 -19.25 14.97
N ALA A 18 9.61 -18.49 16.06
CA ALA A 18 8.48 -18.06 16.89
C ALA A 18 7.45 -17.23 16.08
N ALA A 19 7.92 -16.33 15.21
CA ALA A 19 7.04 -15.57 14.32
C ALA A 19 6.30 -16.46 13.33
N TYR A 20 6.97 -17.46 12.75
CA TYR A 20 6.37 -18.43 11.85
C TYR A 20 5.30 -19.28 12.54
N GLU A 21 5.62 -19.78 13.74
CA GLU A 21 4.68 -20.60 14.54
C GLU A 21 3.45 -19.79 14.94
N ALA A 22 3.64 -18.54 15.40
CA ALA A 22 2.54 -17.65 15.77
C ALA A 22 1.65 -17.31 14.56
N ALA A 23 2.25 -17.03 13.39
CA ALA A 23 1.49 -16.79 12.17
C ALA A 23 0.71 -18.04 11.73
N GLY A 24 1.32 -19.23 11.83
CA GLY A 24 0.66 -20.50 11.54
C GLY A 24 -0.50 -20.78 12.49
N GLU A 25 -0.36 -20.39 13.75
CA GLU A 25 -1.44 -20.51 14.74
C GLU A 25 -2.64 -19.65 14.34
N LEU A 26 -2.44 -18.38 14.00
CA LEU A 26 -3.50 -17.47 13.58
C LEU A 26 -4.26 -17.92 12.32
N MET A 27 -3.62 -18.71 11.47
CA MET A 27 -4.25 -19.25 10.25
C MET A 27 -5.22 -20.40 10.51
N LYS A 28 -5.30 -20.92 11.73
CA LYS A 28 -6.25 -21.99 12.07
C LYS A 28 -7.68 -21.45 12.10
N SER A 29 -8.60 -22.23 11.55
CA SER A 29 -10.02 -21.84 11.43
C SER A 29 -10.71 -21.56 12.76
N GLU A 30 -10.21 -22.10 13.86
CA GLU A 30 -10.77 -21.89 15.22
C GLU A 30 -10.68 -20.45 15.70
N TYR A 31 -9.74 -19.65 15.17
CA TYR A 31 -9.62 -18.23 15.52
C TYR A 31 -10.48 -17.30 14.67
N GLY A 32 -11.10 -17.82 13.61
CA GLY A 32 -12.02 -17.07 12.76
C GLY A 32 -11.38 -16.00 11.87
N TYR A 33 -10.05 -15.91 11.82
CA TYR A 33 -9.37 -14.98 10.92
C TYR A 33 -9.40 -15.48 9.48
N SER A 34 -9.60 -14.57 8.56
CA SER A 34 -9.55 -14.84 7.13
C SER A 34 -9.19 -13.58 6.36
N LEU A 35 -8.76 -13.73 5.10
CA LEU A 35 -8.48 -12.58 4.26
C LEU A 35 -9.76 -11.80 3.96
N PHE A 36 -9.69 -10.49 4.04
CA PHE A 36 -10.77 -9.59 3.68
C PHE A 36 -11.02 -9.64 2.16
N GLN A 37 -12.26 -9.90 1.77
CA GLN A 37 -12.60 -10.12 0.36
C GLN A 37 -12.97 -8.83 -0.40
N GLY A 38 -13.24 -7.74 0.32
CA GLY A 38 -13.69 -6.50 -0.28
C GLY A 38 -15.08 -6.57 -0.92
N SER A 39 -15.50 -5.46 -1.49
CA SER A 39 -16.79 -5.35 -2.19
C SER A 39 -16.71 -5.77 -3.66
N LYS A 40 -15.53 -5.69 -4.25
CA LYS A 40 -15.29 -5.99 -5.68
C LYS A 40 -13.97 -6.74 -5.87
N PRO A 41 -13.92 -7.67 -6.84
CA PRO A 41 -12.67 -8.31 -7.23
C PRO A 41 -11.58 -7.28 -7.58
N GLY A 42 -10.37 -7.50 -7.06
CA GLY A 42 -9.23 -6.64 -7.32
C GLY A 42 -9.19 -5.32 -6.53
N LYS A 43 -10.13 -5.07 -5.62
CA LYS A 43 -10.16 -3.88 -4.75
C LYS A 43 -10.00 -4.17 -3.27
N ALA A 44 -10.03 -5.42 -2.87
CA ALA A 44 -10.01 -5.81 -1.46
C ALA A 44 -8.82 -5.20 -0.70
N TYR A 45 -7.65 -5.15 -1.31
CA TYR A 45 -6.47 -4.59 -0.67
C TYR A 45 -6.57 -3.07 -0.42
N TYR A 46 -7.14 -2.30 -1.34
CA TYR A 46 -7.40 -0.88 -1.12
C TYR A 46 -8.49 -0.68 -0.06
N GLU A 47 -9.61 -1.40 -0.21
CA GLU A 47 -10.76 -1.31 0.69
C GLU A 47 -10.41 -1.71 2.12
N LEU A 48 -9.47 -2.63 2.32
CA LEU A 48 -8.95 -3.02 3.64
C LEU A 48 -8.45 -1.81 4.45
N PHE A 49 -7.85 -0.82 3.80
CA PHE A 49 -7.18 0.31 4.46
C PHE A 49 -8.01 1.58 4.55
N ILE A 50 -9.25 1.57 4.05
CA ILE A 50 -10.12 2.76 4.03
C ILE A 50 -11.44 2.56 4.77
N GLN A 51 -11.56 1.50 5.58
CA GLN A 51 -12.78 1.24 6.34
C GLN A 51 -12.91 2.23 7.50
N ALA A 52 -14.12 2.73 7.72
CA ALA A 52 -14.43 3.58 8.87
C ALA A 52 -14.44 2.77 10.18
N ASP A 53 -14.79 1.49 10.12
CA ASP A 53 -14.86 0.57 11.27
C ASP A 53 -14.22 -0.78 10.91
N TYR A 54 -13.33 -1.25 11.74
CA TYR A 54 -12.63 -2.53 11.58
C TYR A 54 -13.18 -3.66 12.45
N ASN A 55 -14.18 -3.41 13.32
CA ASN A 55 -14.66 -4.39 14.29
C ASN A 55 -15.20 -5.68 13.66
N SER A 56 -15.75 -5.60 12.45
CA SER A 56 -16.28 -6.75 11.72
C SER A 56 -15.33 -7.31 10.66
N ASN A 57 -14.13 -6.78 10.55
CA ASN A 57 -13.18 -7.18 9.51
C ASN A 57 -12.41 -8.43 9.95
N PRO A 58 -12.54 -9.57 9.23
CA PRO A 58 -11.93 -10.83 9.64
C PRO A 58 -10.40 -10.88 9.49
N GLU A 59 -9.78 -9.92 8.81
CA GLU A 59 -8.33 -9.85 8.63
C GLU A 59 -7.65 -9.03 9.72
N ILE A 60 -8.38 -8.23 10.48
CA ILE A 60 -7.83 -7.32 11.47
C ILE A 60 -7.71 -8.01 12.82
N ILE A 61 -6.48 -8.13 13.32
CA ILE A 61 -6.17 -8.71 14.62
C ILE A 61 -6.25 -7.65 15.71
N LEU A 62 -5.77 -6.45 15.43
CA LEU A 62 -5.74 -5.32 16.35
C LEU A 62 -5.85 -4.01 15.57
N SER A 63 -6.80 -3.19 15.93
CA SER A 63 -6.98 -1.84 15.38
C SER A 63 -6.87 -0.78 16.48
N LYS A 64 -6.43 0.41 16.09
CA LYS A 64 -6.54 1.61 16.89
C LYS A 64 -7.60 2.51 16.28
N GLU A 65 -8.68 2.71 16.98
CA GLU A 65 -9.76 3.58 16.54
C GLU A 65 -9.40 5.05 16.75
N TYR A 66 -9.75 5.85 15.75
CA TYR A 66 -9.69 7.29 15.79
C TYR A 66 -11.12 7.84 15.69
N ASP A 67 -11.51 8.63 16.68
CA ASP A 67 -12.84 9.21 16.75
C ASP A 67 -12.71 10.76 16.86
N PRO A 68 -12.97 11.48 15.78
CA PRO A 68 -12.85 12.93 15.78
C PRO A 68 -13.87 13.62 16.70
N THR A 69 -14.98 12.97 17.02
CA THR A 69 -16.02 13.55 17.90
C THR A 69 -15.51 13.73 19.34
N VAL A 70 -14.56 12.92 19.75
CA VAL A 70 -13.88 13.01 21.07
C VAL A 70 -12.47 13.60 20.95
N GLY A 71 -12.16 14.29 19.86
CA GLY A 71 -10.88 14.94 19.64
C GLY A 71 -9.71 13.97 19.34
N LYS A 72 -10.02 12.72 19.01
CA LYS A 72 -9.02 11.71 18.64
C LYS A 72 -9.06 11.51 17.14
N GLY A 73 -8.25 12.26 16.43
CA GLY A 73 -8.12 12.14 14.99
C GLY A 73 -6.67 11.86 14.54
N ASN A 74 -6.51 11.57 13.28
CA ASN A 74 -5.23 11.61 12.59
C ASN A 74 -5.41 12.29 11.23
N ASN A 75 -4.33 12.78 10.68
CA ASN A 75 -4.34 13.46 9.38
C ASN A 75 -3.54 12.69 8.31
N LEU A 76 -3.35 11.39 8.48
CA LEU A 76 -2.53 10.57 7.57
C LEU A 76 -3.05 10.64 6.13
N SER A 77 -4.35 10.47 5.94
CA SER A 77 -4.98 10.54 4.61
C SER A 77 -4.73 11.89 3.94
N ARG A 78 -4.85 12.97 4.70
CA ARG A 78 -4.57 14.33 4.23
C ARG A 78 -3.10 14.51 3.84
N GLN A 79 -2.19 14.04 4.65
CA GLN A 79 -0.75 14.12 4.37
C GLN A 79 -0.34 13.34 3.12
N ILE A 80 -0.98 12.22 2.85
CA ILE A 80 -0.65 11.33 1.74
C ILE A 80 -1.36 11.76 0.46
N ALA A 81 -2.66 12.04 0.53
CA ALA A 81 -3.51 12.18 -0.66
C ALA A 81 -3.68 13.63 -1.12
N VAL A 82 -3.51 14.62 -0.24
CA VAL A 82 -3.90 16.02 -0.50
C VAL A 82 -2.74 16.91 -0.97
N GLY A 83 -1.53 16.37 -1.06
CA GLY A 83 -0.37 17.17 -1.49
C GLY A 83 0.07 18.26 -0.50
N GLU A 84 -0.40 18.22 0.74
CA GLU A 84 0.11 19.10 1.80
C GLU A 84 1.52 18.73 2.23
N SER A 85 1.88 17.48 2.01
CA SER A 85 3.22 16.98 2.23
C SER A 85 3.62 16.15 1.00
N PRO A 86 4.81 16.32 0.44
CA PRO A 86 5.26 15.62 -0.76
C PRO A 86 5.64 14.17 -0.45
N ILE A 87 4.76 13.46 0.28
CA ILE A 87 4.96 12.06 0.63
C ILE A 87 4.70 11.18 -0.58
N GLY A 88 5.60 10.25 -0.84
CA GLY A 88 5.44 9.22 -1.86
C GLY A 88 6.21 7.97 -1.48
N LEU A 89 5.94 6.87 -2.16
CA LEU A 89 6.73 5.66 -1.99
C LEU A 89 8.15 5.87 -2.52
N SER A 90 9.11 5.21 -1.91
CA SER A 90 10.43 5.09 -2.51
C SER A 90 10.36 4.18 -3.74
N ARG A 91 11.35 4.32 -4.63
CA ARG A 91 11.49 3.41 -5.77
C ARG A 91 11.65 1.96 -5.31
N ASP A 92 12.46 1.72 -4.29
CA ASP A 92 12.68 0.38 -3.74
C ASP A 92 11.37 -0.26 -3.28
N ALA A 93 10.52 0.50 -2.57
CA ALA A 93 9.21 0.02 -2.15
C ALA A 93 8.28 -0.31 -3.33
N VAL A 94 8.38 0.41 -4.44
CA VAL A 94 7.66 0.08 -5.68
C VAL A 94 8.25 -1.17 -6.34
N GLU A 95 9.56 -1.34 -6.34
CA GLU A 95 10.23 -2.50 -6.93
C GLU A 95 9.97 -3.80 -6.16
N ASP A 96 9.66 -3.74 -4.88
CA ASP A 96 9.24 -4.90 -4.07
C ASP A 96 7.91 -5.54 -4.54
N TYR A 97 7.08 -4.81 -5.28
CA TYR A 97 5.93 -5.40 -5.95
C TYR A 97 6.40 -6.16 -7.19
N LEU A 98 6.31 -7.46 -7.17
CA LEU A 98 6.91 -8.33 -8.18
C LEU A 98 6.15 -8.32 -9.52
N CYS A 99 6.82 -8.74 -10.58
CA CYS A 99 6.19 -8.99 -11.88
C CYS A 99 5.13 -10.09 -11.76
N ALA A 100 3.91 -9.84 -12.23
CA ALA A 100 2.80 -10.79 -12.16
C ALA A 100 3.03 -12.05 -13.00
N THR A 101 3.86 -11.98 -14.04
CA THR A 101 4.14 -13.11 -14.92
C THR A 101 5.24 -14.01 -14.35
N THR A 102 6.31 -13.43 -13.80
CA THR A 102 7.50 -14.21 -13.44
C THR A 102 7.72 -14.34 -11.94
N GLY A 103 7.01 -13.55 -11.12
CA GLY A 103 7.24 -13.48 -9.69
C GLY A 103 8.60 -12.90 -9.30
N LYS A 104 9.28 -12.19 -10.20
CA LYS A 104 10.59 -11.59 -9.96
C LYS A 104 10.50 -10.07 -9.87
N PRO A 105 11.46 -9.40 -9.23
CA PRO A 105 11.63 -7.95 -9.34
C PRO A 105 11.65 -7.51 -10.81
N ILE A 106 11.13 -6.33 -11.10
CA ILE A 106 10.99 -5.86 -12.49
C ILE A 106 12.34 -5.76 -13.21
N SER A 107 13.40 -5.38 -12.49
CA SER A 107 14.76 -5.34 -13.00
C SER A 107 15.32 -6.70 -13.44
N MET A 108 14.70 -7.79 -12.97
CA MET A 108 15.15 -9.17 -13.20
C MET A 108 14.13 -10.02 -13.96
N CYS A 109 12.96 -9.49 -14.29
CA CYS A 109 11.89 -10.30 -14.88
C CYS A 109 12.11 -10.63 -16.34
N GLY A 110 12.89 -9.82 -17.08
CA GLY A 110 13.15 -10.01 -18.53
C GLY A 110 11.91 -9.87 -19.42
N CYS A 111 10.80 -9.38 -18.89
CA CYS A 111 9.57 -9.23 -19.65
C CYS A 111 9.64 -8.03 -20.59
N GLU A 112 9.27 -8.23 -21.86
CA GLU A 112 9.15 -7.15 -22.83
C GLU A 112 8.10 -6.13 -22.38
N GLY A 113 8.43 -4.85 -22.50
CA GLY A 113 7.54 -3.75 -22.12
C GLY A 113 7.62 -3.34 -20.64
N HIS A 114 8.34 -4.06 -19.80
CA HIS A 114 8.69 -3.58 -18.48
C HIS A 114 9.83 -2.56 -18.58
N SER A 115 9.52 -1.31 -18.37
CA SER A 115 10.50 -0.24 -18.47
C SER A 115 10.35 0.73 -17.31
N HIS A 116 11.42 0.86 -16.53
CA HIS A 116 11.52 1.84 -15.45
C HIS A 116 11.64 3.29 -15.93
N HIS A 117 11.75 3.52 -17.25
CA HIS A 117 12.28 4.78 -17.74
C HIS A 117 11.39 5.53 -18.72
N THR A 118 10.24 4.98 -19.11
CA THR A 118 9.39 5.59 -20.12
C THR A 118 8.20 6.35 -19.53
N THR A 119 7.35 5.65 -18.82
CA THR A 119 6.15 6.24 -18.19
C THR A 119 5.80 5.49 -16.91
N LEU A 120 5.12 6.16 -15.99
CA LEU A 120 4.60 5.53 -14.76
C LEU A 120 3.69 4.33 -15.09
N ILE A 121 2.87 4.45 -16.14
CA ILE A 121 1.97 3.39 -16.58
C ILE A 121 2.74 2.13 -17.00
N ALA A 122 3.77 2.30 -17.81
CA ALA A 122 4.60 1.18 -18.28
C ALA A 122 5.32 0.50 -17.11
N GLU A 123 5.79 1.28 -16.16
CA GLU A 123 6.47 0.79 -14.96
C GLU A 123 5.54 -0.01 -14.04
N LEU A 124 4.31 0.44 -13.86
CA LEU A 124 3.33 -0.21 -12.97
C LEU A 124 2.54 -1.35 -13.65
N LYS A 125 2.68 -1.50 -14.96
CA LYS A 125 1.95 -2.52 -15.73
C LYS A 125 2.41 -3.94 -15.38
N ASN A 126 1.45 -4.87 -15.35
CA ASN A 126 1.70 -6.30 -15.15
C ASN A 126 2.56 -6.62 -13.91
N ARG A 127 2.28 -5.91 -12.83
CA ARG A 127 2.88 -6.10 -11.51
C ARG A 127 1.88 -6.74 -10.55
N ASP A 128 2.31 -7.07 -9.37
CA ASP A 128 1.43 -7.44 -8.27
C ASP A 128 0.23 -6.48 -8.22
N PRO A 129 -1.02 -6.98 -8.25
CA PRO A 129 -2.20 -6.14 -8.35
C PRO A 129 -2.40 -5.19 -7.17
N ARG A 130 -1.72 -5.42 -6.04
CA ARG A 130 -1.71 -4.50 -4.90
C ARG A 130 -0.99 -3.20 -5.20
N LEU A 131 -0.07 -3.19 -6.16
CA LEU A 131 0.64 -1.97 -6.54
C LEU A 131 -0.31 -0.89 -7.07
N LEU A 132 -1.22 -1.23 -7.98
CA LEU A 132 -2.21 -0.29 -8.50
C LEU A 132 -3.24 0.15 -7.46
N GLN A 133 -3.39 -0.61 -6.39
CA GLN A 133 -4.23 -0.27 -5.24
C GLN A 133 -3.47 0.59 -4.20
N THR A 134 -2.21 0.83 -4.43
CA THR A 134 -1.32 1.65 -3.57
C THR A 134 -0.89 2.93 -4.28
N VAL A 135 -0.46 2.82 -5.54
CA VAL A 135 0.00 3.94 -6.38
C VAL A 135 -1.01 4.17 -7.49
N PRO A 136 -1.72 5.30 -7.51
CA PRO A 136 -2.70 5.58 -8.55
C PRO A 136 -2.03 5.90 -9.88
N THR A 137 -2.69 5.49 -10.96
CA THR A 137 -2.35 5.96 -12.30
C THR A 137 -3.53 6.70 -12.91
N PRO A 138 -3.30 7.64 -13.85
CA PRO A 138 -4.38 8.35 -14.54
C PRO A 138 -5.37 7.41 -15.25
N GLU A 139 -4.89 6.26 -15.70
CA GLU A 139 -5.68 5.27 -16.43
C GLU A 139 -6.37 4.25 -15.50
N ALA A 140 -5.99 4.18 -14.28
CA ALA A 140 -6.62 3.29 -13.31
C ALA A 140 -8.07 3.69 -12.99
N GLY A 141 -8.53 4.85 -13.46
CA GLY A 141 -9.93 5.32 -13.55
C GLY A 141 -10.78 5.28 -12.28
N GLU A 142 -10.48 4.34 -11.41
CA GLU A 142 -11.21 4.05 -10.18
C GLU A 142 -10.52 4.58 -8.92
N TYR A 143 -9.24 4.94 -9.02
CA TYR A 143 -8.43 5.51 -7.95
C TYR A 143 -8.03 6.93 -8.35
N THR A 144 -9.01 7.80 -8.42
CA THR A 144 -8.75 9.22 -8.63
C THR A 144 -8.37 9.85 -7.28
N TYR A 145 -7.33 10.66 -7.28
CA TYR A 145 -7.15 11.62 -6.21
C TYR A 145 -8.41 12.49 -6.13
N TYR A 146 -8.83 12.84 -4.95
CA TYR A 146 -9.99 13.70 -4.76
C TYR A 146 -9.85 15.07 -5.45
N LEU A 147 -8.68 15.47 -5.89
CA LEU A 147 -8.42 16.63 -6.73
C LEU A 147 -8.53 16.30 -8.23
N GLU A 148 -9.69 15.83 -8.67
CA GLU A 148 -10.08 15.74 -10.09
C GLU A 148 -9.21 14.82 -10.95
N GLY A 149 -8.76 13.69 -10.45
CA GLY A 149 -8.03 12.70 -11.24
C GLY A 149 -6.64 13.15 -11.72
N LYS A 150 -6.10 14.22 -11.15
CA LYS A 150 -4.77 14.67 -11.49
C LYS A 150 -3.74 13.76 -10.86
N ARG A 151 -2.78 13.33 -11.65
CA ARG A 151 -1.64 12.61 -11.10
C ARG A 151 -0.69 13.60 -10.40
N PRO A 152 0.07 13.14 -9.40
CA PRO A 152 1.08 13.96 -8.76
C PRO A 152 2.15 14.45 -9.76
N ASP A 153 2.46 15.72 -9.73
CA ASP A 153 3.61 16.27 -10.44
C ASP A 153 4.90 15.92 -9.69
N ILE A 154 5.83 15.30 -10.39
CA ILE A 154 7.12 14.93 -9.80
C ILE A 154 7.90 16.20 -9.44
N GLY A 155 8.35 16.27 -8.18
CA GLY A 155 9.28 17.29 -7.72
C GLY A 155 8.72 18.71 -7.62
N LYS A 156 7.42 18.90 -7.79
CA LYS A 156 6.78 20.20 -7.59
C LYS A 156 5.88 20.16 -6.37
N TYR A 157 6.29 20.83 -5.32
CA TYR A 157 5.40 21.16 -4.22
C TYR A 157 4.93 22.60 -4.41
N THR A 158 3.70 22.77 -4.85
CA THR A 158 2.99 24.05 -4.83
C THR A 158 1.72 23.88 -4.05
N SER A 159 1.42 24.80 -3.15
CA SER A 159 0.17 24.80 -2.38
C SER A 159 -1.04 24.61 -3.31
N GLY A 160 -1.85 23.58 -3.03
CA GLY A 160 -3.02 23.24 -3.85
C GLY A 160 -2.75 22.33 -5.05
N SER A 161 -1.52 21.84 -5.25
CA SER A 161 -1.24 20.80 -6.25
C SER A 161 -1.03 19.43 -5.62
N VAL A 162 -1.47 18.40 -6.31
CA VAL A 162 -1.11 17.01 -5.94
C VAL A 162 0.31 16.79 -6.41
N SER A 163 1.25 16.78 -5.49
CA SER A 163 2.66 16.55 -5.79
C SER A 163 3.28 15.50 -4.89
N THR A 164 4.29 14.84 -5.40
CA THR A 164 5.10 13.89 -4.62
C THR A 164 6.56 14.05 -4.99
N SER A 165 7.43 13.99 -4.00
CA SER A 165 8.88 14.09 -4.20
C SER A 165 9.46 12.91 -4.98
N THR A 166 8.77 11.77 -5.03
CA THR A 166 9.24 10.54 -5.66
C THR A 166 8.56 10.22 -6.99
N GLY A 167 7.44 10.85 -7.30
CA GLY A 167 6.59 10.49 -8.43
C GLY A 167 5.61 9.35 -8.17
N TYR A 168 5.76 8.63 -7.05
CA TYR A 168 4.88 7.53 -6.66
C TYR A 168 3.96 7.98 -5.53
N GLY A 169 2.87 8.63 -5.88
CA GLY A 169 1.85 9.01 -4.90
C GLY A 169 1.21 7.81 -4.25
N VAL A 170 0.55 8.01 -3.12
CA VAL A 170 -0.08 6.94 -2.35
C VAL A 170 -1.55 7.22 -2.15
N ILE A 171 -2.40 6.23 -2.44
CA ILE A 171 -3.85 6.29 -2.19
C ILE A 171 -4.30 5.31 -1.11
N LYS A 172 -3.43 4.46 -0.63
CA LYS A 172 -3.74 3.31 0.22
C LYS A 172 -4.59 3.63 1.45
N TYR A 173 -4.46 4.83 2.02
CA TYR A 173 -5.18 5.23 3.22
C TYR A 173 -6.15 6.39 2.96
N TYR A 174 -6.45 6.68 1.72
CA TYR A 174 -7.34 7.75 1.34
C TYR A 174 -8.75 7.21 1.12
N ASN A 175 -9.70 7.63 1.94
CA ASN A 175 -11.11 7.35 1.77
C ASN A 175 -11.84 8.59 1.22
N PRO A 176 -12.28 8.60 -0.05
CA PRO A 176 -12.95 9.75 -0.64
C PRO A 176 -14.31 10.05 -0.02
N SER A 177 -14.90 9.11 0.74
CA SER A 177 -16.18 9.30 1.40
C SER A 177 -16.08 10.07 2.72
N GLU A 178 -14.86 10.25 3.22
CA GLU A 178 -14.60 10.91 4.51
C GLU A 178 -14.17 12.40 4.34
N TYR A 179 -14.17 12.91 3.11
CA TYR A 179 -13.78 14.29 2.78
C TYR A 179 -14.91 15.05 2.10
#